data_c353bb9a18b5782e3e23c14e3630179a
#
_entry.id   c353bb9a18b5782e3e23c14e3630179a
#
_cell.length_a   1.000
_cell.length_b   1.000
_cell.length_c   1.000
_cell.angle_alpha   90.00
_cell.angle_beta   90.00
_cell.angle_gamma   90.00
#
_symmetry.space_group_name_H-M   'P 1'
#
loop_
_entity.id
_entity.type
_entity.pdbx_description
1 polymer ?
#
loop_
_entity_poly.entity_id
_entity_poly.type
_entity_poly.pdbx_seq_one_letter_code
_entity_poly.pdbx_strand_id
1 'polypeptide(L)'
;MAKIVLIVTGVLILLICAAVGFQSCARSEDDKTSVESESETETTEPETEMAAEITVNGVQVHGLTKTEAIKKVLEDMGWEMKVSFGDETADLPNLMEANVDAVIEKAFAKKESGDYTVETDGLDDAVQVEVKALAAKWDVEPKNGSISTYDKASDKFTFAGAQTGKKIDQEKLTSDILSAMKAGEYNKTITATADEVQPEITEAQARENFKRIGTYTTKTTTNKDRNENIRLACAAINGTIIKPGEEFSFNKMTGNRTTEKGYKPAGAYSNGVVVQEPGGGVCQVSSTL
;
A
#
# COMPACT_ATOMS: atom_id res chain seq x y z
N MET A 1 18.10 -18.78 -25.44
CA MET A 1 17.75 -17.82 -24.35
C MET A 1 16.34 -17.28 -24.57
N ALA A 2 15.32 -18.15 -24.65
CA ALA A 2 13.93 -17.71 -24.87
C ALA A 2 12.87 -18.67 -24.27
N LYS A 3 13.16 -19.36 -23.16
CA LYS A 3 12.22 -20.28 -22.49
C LYS A 3 12.01 -20.05 -21.00
N ILE A 4 12.68 -19.06 -20.38
CA ILE A 4 12.60 -18.81 -18.94
C ILE A 4 11.55 -17.74 -18.56
N VAL A 5 10.98 -17.02 -19.53
CA VAL A 5 10.04 -15.90 -19.25
C VAL A 5 8.59 -16.34 -19.06
N LEU A 6 8.22 -17.60 -19.27
CA LEU A 6 6.80 -18.02 -19.28
C LEU A 6 6.27 -18.63 -17.97
N ILE A 7 7.11 -18.83 -16.97
CA ILE A 7 6.68 -19.49 -15.70
C ILE A 7 6.34 -18.46 -14.60
N VAL A 8 6.86 -17.24 -14.67
CA VAL A 8 6.60 -16.21 -13.64
C VAL A 8 5.25 -15.50 -13.81
N THR A 9 4.59 -15.58 -14.95
CA THR A 9 3.30 -14.94 -15.23
C THR A 9 2.07 -15.75 -14.79
N GLY A 10 2.24 -17.01 -14.40
CA GLY A 10 1.12 -17.90 -14.02
C GLY A 10 0.59 -17.68 -12.59
N VAL A 11 1.40 -17.19 -11.67
CA VAL A 11 1.03 -17.05 -10.24
C VAL A 11 0.36 -15.71 -9.94
N LEU A 12 0.54 -14.69 -10.77
CA LEU A 12 -0.02 -13.34 -10.54
C LEU A 12 -1.48 -13.16 -11.01
N ILE A 13 -2.06 -14.12 -11.73
CA ILE A 13 -3.44 -14.01 -12.28
C ILE A 13 -4.51 -14.58 -11.34
N LEU A 14 -4.14 -15.34 -10.31
CA LEU A 14 -5.11 -15.99 -9.40
C LEU A 14 -5.57 -15.13 -8.21
N LEU A 15 -5.03 -13.94 -8.02
CA LEU A 15 -5.40 -13.04 -6.89
C LEU A 15 -6.29 -11.84 -7.26
N ILE A 16 -6.73 -11.69 -8.52
CA ILE A 16 -7.55 -10.54 -8.94
C ILE A 16 -9.04 -10.89 -9.19
N CYS A 17 -9.46 -12.15 -9.13
CA CYS A 17 -10.85 -12.55 -9.42
C CYS A 17 -11.81 -12.64 -8.21
N ALA A 18 -11.47 -12.10 -7.04
CA ALA A 18 -12.32 -12.19 -5.84
C ALA A 18 -13.05 -10.91 -5.44
N ALA A 19 -13.17 -9.92 -6.31
CA ALA A 19 -13.87 -8.68 -5.95
C ALA A 19 -14.65 -8.04 -7.11
N VAL A 20 -15.62 -8.73 -7.72
CA VAL A 20 -16.82 -8.04 -8.27
C VAL A 20 -18.00 -8.96 -8.10
N GLY A 21 -18.85 -8.61 -7.13
CA GLY A 21 -20.08 -9.29 -6.79
C GLY A 21 -21.23 -9.00 -7.74
N PHE A 22 -22.04 -10.01 -7.89
CA PHE A 22 -23.50 -10.06 -8.05
C PHE A 22 -24.25 -8.79 -8.42
N GLN A 23 -24.92 -8.83 -9.59
CA GLN A 23 -26.34 -8.48 -9.61
C GLN A 23 -27.11 -9.23 -10.72
N SER A 24 -28.16 -9.82 -10.24
CA SER A 24 -29.24 -10.56 -10.83
C SER A 24 -29.97 -9.86 -12.00
N CYS A 25 -30.41 -10.60 -13.02
CA CYS A 25 -31.83 -10.58 -13.42
C CYS A 25 -32.20 -11.80 -14.28
N ALA A 26 -33.40 -12.24 -14.06
CA ALA A 26 -33.98 -13.51 -14.43
C ALA A 26 -34.59 -13.55 -15.85
N ARG A 27 -34.88 -14.82 -16.29
CA ARG A 27 -35.93 -15.30 -17.23
C ARG A 27 -35.49 -15.40 -18.71
N SER A 28 -35.60 -16.52 -19.37
CA SER A 28 -36.72 -17.48 -19.56
C SER A 28 -36.25 -18.73 -20.32
N GLU A 29 -36.97 -19.76 -20.09
CA GLU A 29 -37.10 -21.14 -20.55
C GLU A 29 -36.63 -21.57 -21.95
N ASP A 30 -36.25 -22.86 -21.95
CA ASP A 30 -36.29 -23.91 -22.99
C ASP A 30 -35.22 -23.87 -24.10
N ASP A 31 -34.24 -24.76 -24.00
CA ASP A 31 -34.11 -25.90 -24.93
C ASP A 31 -33.14 -26.96 -24.38
N LYS A 32 -33.58 -28.24 -24.50
CA LYS A 32 -32.82 -29.42 -24.14
C LYS A 32 -31.85 -29.76 -25.26
N THR A 33 -30.55 -29.71 -24.99
CA THR A 33 -29.61 -30.56 -25.71
C THR A 33 -28.54 -31.02 -24.72
N SER A 34 -28.57 -32.33 -24.49
CA SER A 34 -27.57 -33.07 -23.71
C SER A 34 -26.21 -32.97 -24.40
N VAL A 35 -25.27 -32.25 -23.78
CA VAL A 35 -23.84 -32.38 -24.08
C VAL A 35 -23.21 -33.08 -22.88
N GLU A 36 -22.76 -34.32 -23.11
CA GLU A 36 -21.90 -35.06 -22.20
C GLU A 36 -20.66 -34.21 -21.94
N SER A 37 -20.46 -33.83 -20.66
CA SER A 37 -19.19 -33.30 -20.21
C SER A 37 -18.21 -34.46 -20.13
N GLU A 38 -17.35 -34.60 -21.11
CA GLU A 38 -16.13 -35.37 -20.96
C GLU A 38 -15.28 -34.70 -19.87
N SER A 39 -15.27 -35.32 -18.71
CA SER A 39 -14.29 -35.12 -17.68
C SER A 39 -12.96 -35.52 -18.25
N GLU A 40 -12.11 -34.59 -18.68
CA GLU A 40 -10.70 -34.85 -18.91
C GLU A 40 -10.08 -35.25 -17.56
N THR A 41 -10.05 -36.55 -17.33
CA THR A 41 -9.20 -37.16 -16.31
C THR A 41 -7.78 -37.04 -16.87
N GLU A 42 -7.01 -36.09 -16.35
CA GLU A 42 -5.57 -36.02 -16.54
C GLU A 42 -4.99 -37.37 -16.07
N THR A 43 -4.71 -38.23 -17.00
CA THR A 43 -4.02 -39.51 -16.75
C THR A 43 -2.57 -39.17 -16.52
N THR A 44 -2.19 -38.85 -15.28
CA THR A 44 -0.79 -38.81 -14.86
C THR A 44 -0.21 -40.20 -15.04
N GLU A 45 0.74 -40.33 -15.97
CA GLU A 45 1.55 -41.55 -16.06
C GLU A 45 2.18 -41.80 -14.67
N PRO A 46 2.24 -43.08 -14.20
CA PRO A 46 2.82 -43.38 -12.91
C PRO A 46 4.29 -42.94 -12.89
N GLU A 47 4.62 -42.03 -11.94
CA GLU A 47 6.01 -41.59 -11.76
C GLU A 47 6.90 -42.82 -11.47
N THR A 48 8.07 -42.84 -12.12
CA THR A 48 9.03 -43.96 -11.96
C THR A 48 9.81 -43.76 -10.66
N GLU A 49 9.88 -44.81 -9.82
CA GLU A 49 10.68 -44.79 -8.60
C GLU A 49 12.19 -44.79 -8.92
N MET A 50 12.97 -44.15 -8.04
CA MET A 50 14.42 -44.09 -8.13
C MET A 50 15.04 -45.45 -7.76
N ALA A 51 15.62 -46.14 -8.72
CA ALA A 51 16.30 -47.40 -8.51
C ALA A 51 17.75 -47.27 -8.01
N ALA A 52 18.41 -46.13 -8.24
CA ALA A 52 19.78 -45.88 -7.82
C ALA A 52 19.84 -45.45 -6.34
N GLU A 53 20.91 -45.78 -5.65
CA GLU A 53 21.15 -45.32 -4.29
C GLU A 53 21.63 -43.86 -4.32
N ILE A 54 20.71 -42.93 -4.07
CA ILE A 54 20.93 -41.51 -4.13
C ILE A 54 20.59 -40.89 -2.77
N THR A 55 21.45 -39.99 -2.31
CA THR A 55 21.16 -39.06 -1.21
C THR A 55 21.15 -37.63 -1.73
N VAL A 56 20.27 -36.81 -1.15
CA VAL A 56 20.21 -35.34 -1.42
C VAL A 56 20.26 -34.63 -0.06
N ASN A 57 21.29 -33.82 0.15
CA ASN A 57 21.63 -33.26 1.47
C ASN A 57 21.63 -34.30 2.60
N GLY A 58 22.08 -35.54 2.31
CA GLY A 58 22.09 -36.64 3.27
C GLY A 58 20.75 -37.39 3.40
N VAL A 59 19.68 -36.93 2.75
CA VAL A 59 18.38 -37.61 2.75
C VAL A 59 18.34 -38.70 1.67
N GLN A 60 18.08 -39.94 2.09
CA GLN A 60 17.95 -41.08 1.17
C GLN A 60 16.66 -40.98 0.36
N VAL A 61 16.77 -40.99 -0.99
CA VAL A 61 15.64 -40.89 -1.92
C VAL A 61 15.47 -42.15 -2.79
N HIS A 62 16.23 -43.22 -2.53
CA HIS A 62 16.04 -44.52 -3.17
C HIS A 62 14.64 -45.07 -2.92
N GLY A 63 14.03 -45.66 -3.95
CA GLY A 63 12.68 -46.23 -3.89
C GLY A 63 11.54 -45.21 -3.81
N LEU A 64 11.85 -43.93 -3.98
CA LEU A 64 10.84 -42.87 -4.01
C LEU A 64 10.60 -42.40 -5.44
N THR A 65 9.40 -41.93 -5.70
CA THR A 65 9.09 -41.13 -6.89
C THR A 65 9.74 -39.74 -6.78
N LYS A 66 9.81 -39.01 -7.90
CA LYS A 66 10.35 -37.65 -7.91
C LYS A 66 9.61 -36.74 -6.92
N THR A 67 8.28 -36.76 -6.95
CA THR A 67 7.42 -35.94 -6.06
C THR A 67 7.64 -36.28 -4.58
N GLU A 68 7.74 -37.59 -4.24
CA GLU A 68 8.02 -38.02 -2.87
C GLU A 68 9.42 -37.63 -2.41
N ALA A 69 10.41 -37.70 -3.30
CA ALA A 69 11.79 -37.31 -3.03
C ALA A 69 11.88 -35.81 -2.73
N ILE A 70 11.28 -34.96 -3.56
CA ILE A 70 11.21 -33.47 -3.32
C ILE A 70 10.58 -33.20 -1.95
N LYS A 71 9.40 -33.76 -1.71
CA LYS A 71 8.67 -33.58 -0.46
C LYS A 71 9.52 -33.97 0.75
N LYS A 72 10.15 -35.15 0.70
CA LYS A 72 10.97 -35.68 1.80
C LYS A 72 12.19 -34.80 2.08
N VAL A 73 12.88 -34.30 1.04
CA VAL A 73 14.02 -33.40 1.20
C VAL A 73 13.59 -32.05 1.80
N LEU A 74 12.46 -31.48 1.34
CA LEU A 74 11.93 -30.23 1.88
C LEU A 74 11.46 -30.36 3.34
N GLU A 75 10.85 -31.50 3.69
CA GLU A 75 10.46 -31.81 5.08
C GLU A 75 11.69 -31.96 5.98
N ASP A 76 12.74 -32.64 5.52
CA ASP A 76 13.98 -32.81 6.29
C ASP A 76 14.74 -31.47 6.50
N MET A 77 14.65 -30.57 5.55
CA MET A 77 15.23 -29.22 5.70
C MET A 77 14.58 -28.42 6.82
N GLY A 78 13.33 -28.72 7.20
CA GLY A 78 12.63 -28.10 8.33
C GLY A 78 12.51 -26.59 8.20
N TRP A 79 12.01 -26.11 7.05
CA TRP A 79 11.91 -24.68 6.78
C TRP A 79 10.84 -24.00 7.68
N GLU A 80 11.31 -23.17 8.59
CA GLU A 80 10.50 -22.31 9.48
C GLU A 80 11.12 -20.91 9.61
N MET A 81 11.81 -20.45 8.55
CA MET A 81 12.50 -19.15 8.57
C MET A 81 11.51 -18.00 8.70
N LYS A 82 11.84 -17.05 9.57
CA LYS A 82 11.01 -15.87 9.86
C LYS A 82 11.85 -14.60 9.84
N VAL A 83 11.20 -13.48 9.59
CA VAL A 83 11.78 -12.16 9.77
C VAL A 83 10.98 -11.40 10.82
N SER A 84 11.66 -10.79 11.79
CA SER A 84 11.05 -9.95 12.82
C SER A 84 11.47 -8.50 12.67
N PHE A 85 10.55 -7.57 12.96
CA PHE A 85 10.81 -6.14 13.03
C PHE A 85 9.96 -5.52 14.15
N GLY A 86 10.60 -5.01 15.19
CA GLY A 86 9.91 -4.60 16.42
C GLY A 86 9.14 -5.77 17.03
N ASP A 87 7.84 -5.59 17.22
CA ASP A 87 6.96 -6.62 17.78
C ASP A 87 6.28 -7.48 16.69
N GLU A 88 6.52 -7.19 15.42
CA GLU A 88 5.97 -7.93 14.30
C GLU A 88 6.91 -9.04 13.83
N THR A 89 6.30 -10.13 13.35
CA THR A 89 7.01 -11.25 12.73
C THR A 89 6.28 -11.66 11.46
N ALA A 90 7.03 -12.05 10.45
CA ALA A 90 6.52 -12.58 9.19
C ALA A 90 7.26 -13.87 8.85
N ASP A 91 6.52 -14.88 8.37
CA ASP A 91 7.08 -16.11 7.83
C ASP A 91 7.66 -15.85 6.44
N LEU A 92 8.81 -16.42 6.13
CA LEU A 92 9.35 -16.44 4.78
C LEU A 92 8.89 -17.74 4.07
N PRO A 93 8.43 -17.66 2.81
CA PRO A 93 8.15 -18.85 2.03
C PRO A 93 9.44 -19.67 1.87
N ASN A 94 9.30 -20.97 1.62
CA ASN A 94 10.47 -21.80 1.37
C ASN A 94 11.10 -21.44 0.00
N LEU A 95 12.21 -20.73 0.05
CA LEU A 95 12.91 -20.26 -1.14
C LEU A 95 13.81 -21.34 -1.78
N MET A 96 13.97 -22.50 -1.12
CA MET A 96 14.79 -23.61 -1.61
C MET A 96 14.04 -24.58 -2.54
N GLU A 97 12.72 -24.47 -2.66
CA GLU A 97 11.89 -25.42 -3.41
C GLU A 97 12.38 -25.64 -4.85
N ALA A 98 12.64 -24.55 -5.59
CA ALA A 98 13.12 -24.63 -6.97
C ALA A 98 14.50 -25.28 -7.09
N ASN A 99 15.40 -25.04 -6.13
CA ASN A 99 16.73 -25.63 -6.13
C ASN A 99 16.68 -27.12 -5.76
N VAL A 100 15.81 -27.51 -4.83
CA VAL A 100 15.55 -28.92 -4.49
C VAL A 100 14.99 -29.66 -5.72
N ASP A 101 13.97 -29.09 -6.38
CA ASP A 101 13.40 -29.68 -7.59
C ASP A 101 14.47 -29.88 -8.68
N ALA A 102 15.27 -28.87 -8.96
CA ALA A 102 16.33 -28.93 -9.96
C ALA A 102 17.39 -30.01 -9.65
N VAL A 103 17.77 -30.17 -8.38
CA VAL A 103 18.74 -31.22 -7.97
C VAL A 103 18.11 -32.61 -8.08
N ILE A 104 16.88 -32.80 -7.64
CA ILE A 104 16.14 -34.07 -7.78
C ILE A 104 15.95 -34.39 -9.25
N GLU A 105 15.54 -33.46 -10.12
CA GLU A 105 15.47 -33.70 -11.57
C GLU A 105 16.78 -34.20 -12.15
N LYS A 106 17.86 -33.51 -11.80
CA LYS A 106 19.21 -33.89 -12.26
C LYS A 106 19.61 -35.30 -11.80
N ALA A 107 19.32 -35.63 -10.54
CA ALA A 107 19.61 -36.96 -9.98
C ALA A 107 18.80 -38.06 -10.66
N PHE A 108 17.49 -37.82 -10.86
CA PHE A 108 16.61 -38.77 -11.55
C PHE A 108 16.96 -38.96 -13.04
N ALA A 109 17.42 -37.90 -13.70
CA ALA A 109 17.85 -38.00 -15.11
C ALA A 109 19.15 -38.79 -15.26
N LYS A 110 20.11 -38.65 -14.35
CA LYS A 110 21.39 -39.35 -14.40
C LYS A 110 21.28 -40.82 -14.01
N LYS A 111 20.41 -41.14 -13.06
CA LYS A 111 20.22 -42.49 -12.50
C LYS A 111 21.51 -43.15 -11.97
N GLU A 112 22.45 -42.32 -11.52
CA GLU A 112 23.73 -42.73 -10.95
C GLU A 112 23.68 -42.61 -9.43
N SER A 113 24.14 -43.64 -8.72
CA SER A 113 24.27 -43.61 -7.26
C SER A 113 25.26 -42.53 -6.84
N GLY A 114 24.96 -41.81 -5.78
CA GLY A 114 25.82 -40.76 -5.24
C GLY A 114 25.12 -39.78 -4.34
N ASP A 115 25.92 -38.85 -3.84
CA ASP A 115 25.47 -37.79 -2.96
C ASP A 115 25.30 -36.46 -3.74
N TYR A 116 24.15 -35.89 -3.67
CA TYR A 116 23.81 -34.61 -4.30
C TYR A 116 23.60 -33.53 -3.22
N THR A 117 24.07 -32.33 -3.50
CA THR A 117 23.90 -31.16 -2.58
C THR A 117 23.01 -30.15 -3.26
N VAL A 118 22.10 -29.57 -2.48
CA VAL A 118 21.25 -28.44 -2.89
C VAL A 118 21.97 -27.15 -2.53
N GLU A 119 22.43 -26.44 -3.53
CA GLU A 119 23.13 -25.18 -3.37
C GLU A 119 22.14 -24.01 -3.22
N THR A 120 22.60 -22.92 -2.62
CA THR A 120 21.81 -21.68 -2.47
C THR A 120 22.06 -20.67 -3.59
N ASP A 121 22.76 -21.09 -4.65
CA ASP A 121 23.09 -20.21 -5.77
C ASP A 121 21.83 -19.79 -6.55
N GLY A 122 21.82 -18.55 -7.00
CA GLY A 122 20.72 -17.99 -7.80
C GLY A 122 19.48 -17.54 -7.00
N LEU A 123 19.52 -17.58 -5.67
CA LEU A 123 18.39 -17.18 -4.80
C LEU A 123 18.35 -15.69 -4.46
N ASP A 124 19.38 -14.91 -4.86
CA ASP A 124 19.48 -13.49 -4.56
C ASP A 124 18.23 -12.71 -4.99
N ASP A 125 17.73 -12.95 -6.22
CA ASP A 125 16.54 -12.28 -6.73
C ASP A 125 15.27 -12.68 -5.96
N ALA A 126 15.14 -13.96 -5.62
CA ALA A 126 13.99 -14.45 -4.85
C ALA A 126 13.96 -13.86 -3.43
N VAL A 127 15.10 -13.83 -2.76
CA VAL A 127 15.25 -13.19 -1.45
C VAL A 127 14.94 -11.70 -1.53
N GLN A 128 15.44 -10.99 -2.56
CA GLN A 128 15.13 -9.56 -2.74
C GLN A 128 13.64 -9.28 -2.96
N VAL A 129 12.91 -10.17 -3.62
CA VAL A 129 11.46 -10.02 -3.79
C VAL A 129 10.75 -10.06 -2.44
N GLU A 130 11.08 -11.03 -1.60
CA GLU A 130 10.50 -11.15 -0.27
C GLU A 130 10.91 -9.99 0.65
N VAL A 131 12.17 -9.58 0.62
CA VAL A 131 12.66 -8.42 1.39
C VAL A 131 11.94 -7.14 0.98
N LYS A 132 11.70 -6.92 -0.32
CA LYS A 132 10.92 -5.76 -0.80
C LYS A 132 9.47 -5.80 -0.32
N ALA A 133 8.86 -6.98 -0.29
CA ALA A 133 7.50 -7.15 0.24
C ALA A 133 7.43 -6.83 1.73
N LEU A 134 8.42 -7.28 2.52
CA LEU A 134 8.54 -6.98 3.94
C LEU A 134 8.80 -5.48 4.17
N ALA A 135 9.68 -4.87 3.39
CA ALA A 135 9.94 -3.44 3.46
C ALA A 135 8.66 -2.64 3.16
N ALA A 136 7.93 -2.98 2.11
CA ALA A 136 6.65 -2.32 1.79
C ALA A 136 5.60 -2.43 2.92
N LYS A 137 5.68 -3.48 3.75
CA LYS A 137 4.81 -3.68 4.90
C LYS A 137 5.24 -2.84 6.12
N TRP A 138 6.54 -2.69 6.35
CA TRP A 138 7.10 -2.12 7.59
C TRP A 138 7.70 -0.73 7.43
N ASP A 139 7.93 -0.27 6.21
CA ASP A 139 8.39 1.10 5.97
C ASP A 139 7.33 2.11 6.40
N VAL A 140 7.78 3.15 7.05
CA VAL A 140 6.94 4.27 7.49
C VAL A 140 7.48 5.55 6.87
N GLU A 141 6.69 6.19 6.03
CA GLU A 141 7.06 7.47 5.45
C GLU A 141 7.10 8.57 6.51
N PRO A 142 8.10 9.47 6.46
CA PRO A 142 8.17 10.61 7.36
C PRO A 142 7.01 11.58 7.08
N LYS A 143 6.53 12.25 8.12
CA LYS A 143 5.52 13.30 7.96
C LYS A 143 6.10 14.64 8.33
N ASN A 144 5.93 15.62 7.45
CA ASN A 144 6.35 16.98 7.69
C ASN A 144 5.48 17.68 8.74
N GLY A 145 6.09 18.54 9.53
CA GLY A 145 5.37 19.48 10.38
C GLY A 145 4.51 20.42 9.53
N SER A 146 3.29 20.68 9.96
CA SER A 146 2.34 21.50 9.22
C SER A 146 1.34 22.18 10.15
N ILE A 147 0.60 23.16 9.61
CA ILE A 147 -0.57 23.71 10.31
C ILE A 147 -1.63 22.61 10.41
N SER A 148 -2.16 22.39 11.61
CA SER A 148 -3.19 21.40 11.88
C SER A 148 -4.58 21.99 11.90
N THR A 149 -4.82 22.94 12.84
CA THR A 149 -6.14 23.53 13.05
C THR A 149 -6.02 25.02 13.35
N TYR A 150 -7.14 25.73 13.22
CA TYR A 150 -7.29 27.12 13.67
C TYR A 150 -8.32 27.17 14.80
N ASP A 151 -7.90 27.68 15.96
CA ASP A 151 -8.80 27.95 17.08
C ASP A 151 -9.36 29.37 16.97
N LYS A 152 -10.64 29.46 16.63
CA LYS A 152 -11.34 30.75 16.49
C LYS A 152 -11.47 31.53 17.80
N ALA A 153 -11.44 30.86 18.94
CA ALA A 153 -11.62 31.52 20.24
C ALA A 153 -10.34 32.23 20.68
N SER A 154 -9.19 31.62 20.44
CA SER A 154 -7.89 32.18 20.77
C SER A 154 -7.20 32.92 19.63
N ASP A 155 -7.78 32.89 18.42
CA ASP A 155 -7.20 33.41 17.16
C ASP A 155 -5.80 32.85 16.88
N LYS A 156 -5.61 31.53 17.08
CA LYS A 156 -4.32 30.87 16.94
C LYS A 156 -4.39 29.65 16.07
N PHE A 157 -3.31 29.40 15.32
CA PHE A 157 -3.09 28.15 14.64
C PHE A 157 -2.36 27.16 15.54
N THR A 158 -2.76 25.90 15.46
CA THR A 158 -2.02 24.78 16.02
C THR A 158 -1.24 24.09 14.92
N PHE A 159 -0.16 23.44 15.30
CA PHE A 159 0.70 22.72 14.36
C PHE A 159 0.67 21.23 14.69
N ALA A 160 0.68 20.39 13.66
CA ALA A 160 0.93 18.96 13.81
C ALA A 160 2.44 18.75 13.90
N GLY A 161 2.85 17.91 14.85
CA GLY A 161 4.25 17.50 14.98
C GLY A 161 4.71 16.73 13.75
N ALA A 162 5.97 16.94 13.38
CA ALA A 162 6.63 16.12 12.42
C ALA A 162 6.79 14.68 12.96
N GLN A 163 6.76 13.68 12.10
CA GLN A 163 6.99 12.28 12.44
C GLN A 163 8.18 11.77 11.65
N THR A 164 9.16 11.19 12.34
CA THR A 164 10.26 10.45 11.73
C THR A 164 9.71 9.19 11.07
N GLY A 165 10.12 8.93 9.85
CA GLY A 165 9.85 7.70 9.13
C GLY A 165 10.86 6.61 9.51
N LYS A 166 10.62 5.41 9.01
CA LYS A 166 11.53 4.25 9.11
C LYS A 166 11.61 3.57 7.75
N LYS A 167 12.80 3.17 7.36
CA LYS A 167 13.03 2.45 6.11
C LYS A 167 13.89 1.22 6.38
N ILE A 168 13.38 0.04 6.04
CA ILE A 168 14.09 -1.22 6.23
C ILE A 168 15.41 -1.21 5.45
N ASP A 169 16.49 -1.62 6.12
CA ASP A 169 17.78 -1.90 5.49
C ASP A 169 17.68 -3.21 4.69
N GLN A 170 17.24 -3.06 3.42
CA GLN A 170 17.01 -4.20 2.54
C GLN A 170 18.29 -4.93 2.16
N GLU A 171 19.43 -4.21 2.05
CA GLU A 171 20.71 -4.81 1.69
C GLU A 171 21.18 -5.74 2.82
N LYS A 172 21.16 -5.24 4.04
CA LYS A 172 21.52 -6.03 5.22
C LYS A 172 20.59 -7.22 5.41
N LEU A 173 19.28 -7.01 5.33
CA LEU A 173 18.30 -8.08 5.51
C LEU A 173 18.47 -9.17 4.46
N THR A 174 18.69 -8.81 3.19
CA THR A 174 19.00 -9.76 2.11
C THR A 174 20.24 -10.57 2.42
N SER A 175 21.32 -9.90 2.84
CA SER A 175 22.58 -10.56 3.20
C SER A 175 22.44 -11.52 4.39
N ASP A 176 21.66 -11.12 5.41
CA ASP A 176 21.44 -11.93 6.61
C ASP A 176 20.61 -13.20 6.28
N ILE A 177 19.57 -13.08 5.42
CA ILE A 177 18.77 -14.23 4.95
C ILE A 177 19.65 -15.20 4.16
N LEU A 178 20.38 -14.72 3.15
CA LEU A 178 21.24 -15.56 2.32
C LEU A 178 22.34 -16.24 3.16
N SER A 179 22.88 -15.54 4.15
CA SER A 179 23.89 -16.10 5.07
C SER A 179 23.32 -17.23 5.92
N ALA A 180 22.11 -17.08 6.46
CA ALA A 180 21.42 -18.11 7.22
C ALA A 180 21.11 -19.33 6.34
N MET A 181 20.64 -19.12 5.10
CA MET A 181 20.38 -20.19 4.13
C MET A 181 21.65 -20.97 3.79
N LYS A 182 22.78 -20.28 3.54
CA LYS A 182 24.08 -20.90 3.27
C LYS A 182 24.60 -21.70 4.46
N ALA A 183 24.25 -21.29 5.67
CA ALA A 183 24.59 -22.02 6.89
C ALA A 183 23.65 -23.21 7.20
N GLY A 184 22.57 -23.40 6.42
CA GLY A 184 21.55 -24.43 6.67
C GLY A 184 20.65 -24.10 7.88
N GLU A 185 20.58 -22.84 8.30
CA GLU A 185 19.78 -22.37 9.46
C GLU A 185 18.33 -22.03 9.03
N TYR A 186 17.61 -23.01 8.48
CA TYR A 186 16.29 -22.82 7.87
C TYR A 186 15.14 -22.56 8.86
N ASN A 187 15.38 -22.68 10.16
CA ASN A 187 14.40 -22.38 11.23
C ASN A 187 14.72 -21.09 12.00
N LYS A 188 15.61 -20.27 11.47
CA LYS A 188 16.08 -19.04 12.12
C LYS A 188 15.09 -17.89 11.99
N THR A 189 14.92 -17.12 13.06
CA THR A 189 14.30 -15.81 13.00
C THR A 189 15.38 -14.74 12.80
N ILE A 190 15.28 -13.98 11.72
CA ILE A 190 16.20 -12.90 11.35
C ILE A 190 15.55 -11.58 11.76
N THR A 191 16.29 -10.74 12.49
CA THR A 191 15.79 -9.43 12.91
C THR A 191 16.17 -8.38 11.87
N ALA A 192 15.15 -7.80 11.23
CA ALA A 192 15.34 -6.67 10.32
C ALA A 192 15.73 -5.40 11.10
N THR A 193 16.59 -4.60 10.50
CA THR A 193 16.95 -3.26 10.97
C THR A 193 16.37 -2.22 10.03
N ALA A 194 16.13 -1.00 10.54
CA ALA A 194 15.64 0.10 9.74
C ALA A 194 16.39 1.39 10.06
N ASP A 195 16.58 2.20 9.04
CA ASP A 195 17.10 3.55 9.18
C ASP A 195 15.97 4.53 9.48
N GLU A 196 16.26 5.53 10.29
CA GLU A 196 15.36 6.65 10.53
C GLU A 196 15.42 7.64 9.38
N VAL A 197 14.23 7.94 8.81
CA VAL A 197 14.07 8.97 7.78
C VAL A 197 13.51 10.21 8.42
N GLN A 198 14.30 11.26 8.49
CA GLN A 198 13.88 12.53 9.08
C GLN A 198 12.89 13.26 8.15
N PRO A 199 11.88 13.95 8.70
CA PRO A 199 11.01 14.80 7.92
C PRO A 199 11.79 16.00 7.36
N GLU A 200 11.44 16.44 6.16
CA GLU A 200 12.06 17.62 5.53
C GLU A 200 11.75 18.92 6.31
N ILE A 201 10.58 18.98 6.96
CA ILE A 201 10.13 20.13 7.75
C ILE A 201 9.74 19.65 9.13
N THR A 202 10.50 20.08 10.14
CA THR A 202 10.14 19.87 11.54
C THR A 202 8.97 20.74 11.97
N GLU A 203 8.34 20.45 13.11
CA GLU A 203 7.29 21.31 13.66
C GLU A 203 7.82 22.73 13.96
N ALA A 204 9.04 22.84 14.45
CA ALA A 204 9.67 24.14 14.72
C ALA A 204 9.85 24.95 13.45
N GLN A 205 10.33 24.33 12.38
CA GLN A 205 10.45 24.99 11.07
C GLN A 205 9.10 25.36 10.48
N ALA A 206 8.07 24.52 10.64
CA ALA A 206 6.72 24.85 10.20
C ALA A 206 6.18 26.09 10.93
N ARG A 207 6.44 26.23 12.24
CA ARG A 207 6.09 27.43 13.03
C ARG A 207 6.86 28.67 12.59
N GLU A 208 8.16 28.52 12.36
CA GLU A 208 9.01 29.62 11.90
C GLU A 208 8.64 30.10 10.49
N ASN A 209 8.27 29.17 9.61
CA ASN A 209 7.85 29.46 8.24
C ASN A 209 6.43 30.03 8.16
N PHE A 210 5.64 29.98 9.23
CA PHE A 210 4.30 30.54 9.28
C PHE A 210 4.37 32.08 9.36
N LYS A 211 4.16 32.74 8.24
CA LYS A 211 4.25 34.21 8.09
C LYS A 211 3.06 34.75 7.32
N ARG A 212 2.68 35.99 7.64
CA ARG A 212 1.72 36.73 6.84
C ARG A 212 2.37 37.07 5.48
N ILE A 213 1.85 36.52 4.40
CA ILE A 213 2.37 36.75 3.05
C ILE A 213 1.63 37.85 2.28
N GLY A 214 0.44 38.24 2.73
CA GLY A 214 -0.35 39.30 2.12
C GLY A 214 -1.37 39.87 3.07
N THR A 215 -1.83 41.10 2.76
CA THR A 215 -2.97 41.72 3.43
C THR A 215 -3.66 42.63 2.43
N TYR A 216 -4.98 42.65 2.46
CA TYR A 216 -5.79 43.58 1.71
C TYR A 216 -6.96 44.05 2.55
N THR A 217 -7.42 45.31 2.33
CA THR A 217 -8.47 45.92 3.15
C THR A 217 -9.37 46.75 2.27
N THR A 218 -10.68 46.62 2.47
CA THR A 218 -11.69 47.49 1.88
C THR A 218 -12.58 48.11 2.96
N LYS A 219 -13.10 49.30 2.67
CA LYS A 219 -14.01 49.98 3.60
C LYS A 219 -15.46 49.61 3.31
N THR A 220 -16.20 49.25 4.35
CA THR A 220 -17.65 49.04 4.26
C THR A 220 -18.43 50.33 4.28
N THR A 221 -19.72 50.28 3.95
CA THR A 221 -20.64 51.39 4.04
C THR A 221 -21.21 51.51 5.46
N THR A 222 -22.07 52.51 5.69
CA THR A 222 -22.77 52.69 6.98
C THR A 222 -24.01 51.81 7.13
N ASN A 223 -24.40 51.04 6.10
CA ASN A 223 -25.58 50.17 6.12
C ASN A 223 -25.34 48.99 7.08
N LYS A 224 -26.10 48.93 8.17
CA LYS A 224 -25.93 47.91 9.24
C LYS A 224 -26.21 46.48 8.74
N ASP A 225 -27.28 46.27 7.97
CA ASP A 225 -27.67 44.94 7.48
C ASP A 225 -26.65 44.40 6.49
N ARG A 226 -26.18 45.26 5.59
CA ARG A 226 -25.07 44.90 4.69
C ARG A 226 -23.78 44.54 5.45
N ASN A 227 -23.45 45.34 6.49
CA ASN A 227 -22.24 45.08 7.28
C ASN A 227 -22.35 43.79 8.11
N GLU A 228 -23.56 43.44 8.59
CA GLU A 228 -23.79 42.17 9.24
C GLU A 228 -23.60 40.97 8.25
N ASN A 229 -24.09 41.09 7.01
CA ASN A 229 -23.85 40.11 5.99
C ASN A 229 -22.34 39.91 5.70
N ILE A 230 -21.59 41.01 5.61
CA ILE A 230 -20.12 40.99 5.44
C ILE A 230 -19.46 40.28 6.62
N ARG A 231 -19.85 40.62 7.86
CA ARG A 231 -19.33 40.01 9.09
C ARG A 231 -19.55 38.48 9.09
N LEU A 232 -20.77 38.02 8.75
CA LEU A 232 -21.11 36.61 8.68
C LEU A 232 -20.26 35.87 7.63
N ALA A 233 -20.11 36.47 6.44
CA ALA A 233 -19.29 35.86 5.37
C ALA A 233 -17.80 35.80 5.77
N CYS A 234 -17.27 36.89 6.39
CA CYS A 234 -15.91 36.88 6.91
C CYS A 234 -15.71 35.77 7.99
N ALA A 235 -16.67 35.67 8.92
CA ALA A 235 -16.61 34.65 9.97
C ALA A 235 -16.66 33.21 9.42
N ALA A 236 -17.36 32.99 8.30
CA ALA A 236 -17.44 31.70 7.65
C ALA A 236 -16.11 31.26 7.01
N ILE A 237 -15.33 32.21 6.47
CA ILE A 237 -14.07 31.91 5.80
C ILE A 237 -12.84 32.02 6.70
N ASN A 238 -12.99 32.74 7.84
CA ASN A 238 -11.87 32.97 8.74
C ASN A 238 -11.30 31.66 9.31
N GLY A 239 -9.98 31.51 9.26
CA GLY A 239 -9.27 30.35 9.74
C GLY A 239 -9.31 29.15 8.77
N THR A 240 -9.73 29.33 7.51
CA THR A 240 -9.64 28.27 6.51
C THR A 240 -8.17 27.93 6.22
N ILE A 241 -7.84 26.65 6.30
CA ILE A 241 -6.53 26.11 5.93
C ILE A 241 -6.69 25.43 4.58
N ILE A 242 -5.82 25.78 3.64
CA ILE A 242 -5.76 25.19 2.30
C ILE A 242 -4.41 24.51 2.17
N LYS A 243 -4.41 23.22 1.93
CA LYS A 243 -3.20 22.43 1.71
C LYS A 243 -2.77 22.51 0.24
N PRO A 244 -1.51 22.16 -0.08
CA PRO A 244 -1.08 22.05 -1.47
C PRO A 244 -2.01 21.17 -2.31
N GLY A 245 -2.47 21.68 -3.45
CA GLY A 245 -3.40 21.01 -4.34
C GLY A 245 -4.89 21.11 -3.96
N GLU A 246 -5.24 21.69 -2.82
CA GLU A 246 -6.64 21.95 -2.45
C GLU A 246 -7.18 23.25 -3.05
N GLU A 247 -8.47 23.25 -3.34
CA GLU A 247 -9.18 24.40 -3.87
C GLU A 247 -10.01 25.12 -2.78
N PHE A 248 -9.97 26.44 -2.76
CA PHE A 248 -10.86 27.26 -1.95
C PHE A 248 -12.10 27.69 -2.74
N SER A 249 -13.28 27.45 -2.20
CA SER A 249 -14.54 27.92 -2.78
C SER A 249 -15.29 28.79 -1.77
N PHE A 250 -15.33 30.10 -2.03
CA PHE A 250 -16.05 31.06 -1.22
C PHE A 250 -17.52 30.66 -1.01
N ASN A 251 -18.20 30.23 -2.09
CA ASN A 251 -19.60 29.82 -2.01
C ASN A 251 -19.83 28.53 -1.22
N LYS A 252 -18.90 27.57 -1.28
CA LYS A 252 -18.97 26.37 -0.43
C LYS A 252 -18.81 26.74 1.04
N MET A 253 -17.88 27.64 1.36
CA MET A 253 -17.60 28.05 2.75
C MET A 253 -18.76 28.85 3.35
N THR A 254 -19.33 29.81 2.63
CA THR A 254 -20.46 30.63 3.12
C THR A 254 -21.79 29.88 3.02
N GLY A 255 -21.94 28.95 2.09
CA GLY A 255 -23.21 28.27 1.81
C GLY A 255 -24.30 29.19 1.30
N ASN A 256 -25.55 28.71 1.33
CA ASN A 256 -26.71 29.55 1.03
C ASN A 256 -26.87 30.65 2.09
N ARG A 257 -27.08 31.87 1.64
CA ARG A 257 -27.22 33.05 2.47
C ARG A 257 -28.68 33.30 2.76
N THR A 258 -29.16 32.68 3.82
CA THR A 258 -30.58 32.72 4.18
C THR A 258 -30.81 33.55 5.46
N THR A 259 -32.03 34.00 5.65
CA THR A 259 -32.44 34.77 6.87
C THR A 259 -32.30 33.92 8.15
N GLU A 260 -32.52 32.61 8.04
CA GLU A 260 -32.34 31.66 9.18
C GLU A 260 -30.86 31.60 9.66
N LYS A 261 -29.92 31.84 8.76
CA LYS A 261 -28.49 31.97 9.08
C LYS A 261 -28.08 33.35 9.55
N GLY A 262 -29.06 34.27 9.70
CA GLY A 262 -28.83 35.62 10.15
C GLY A 262 -28.54 36.64 9.05
N TYR A 263 -28.48 36.22 7.76
CA TYR A 263 -28.29 37.18 6.68
C TYR A 263 -29.52 38.08 6.51
N LYS A 264 -29.24 39.38 6.27
CA LYS A 264 -30.25 40.42 6.15
C LYS A 264 -30.45 40.84 4.69
N PRO A 265 -31.66 41.29 4.31
CA PRO A 265 -31.86 41.95 3.04
C PRO A 265 -30.99 43.21 2.90
N ALA A 266 -30.21 43.23 1.83
CA ALA A 266 -29.39 44.40 1.47
C ALA A 266 -29.16 44.40 -0.03
N GLY A 267 -28.63 45.49 -0.58
CA GLY A 267 -28.39 45.63 -2.00
C GLY A 267 -27.45 44.60 -2.56
N ALA A 268 -27.93 43.84 -3.54
CA ALA A 268 -27.20 42.86 -4.33
C ALA A 268 -27.42 43.11 -5.83
N TYR A 269 -26.46 42.73 -6.68
CA TYR A 269 -26.63 42.79 -8.12
C TYR A 269 -27.22 41.48 -8.62
N SER A 270 -28.36 41.57 -9.29
CA SER A 270 -29.00 40.43 -9.97
C SER A 270 -29.48 40.87 -11.34
N ASN A 271 -29.05 40.20 -12.40
CA ASN A 271 -29.42 40.50 -13.78
C ASN A 271 -29.23 41.97 -14.20
N GLY A 272 -28.15 42.61 -13.72
CA GLY A 272 -27.82 44.01 -14.05
C GLY A 272 -28.55 45.10 -13.25
N VAL A 273 -29.40 44.72 -12.30
CA VAL A 273 -30.12 45.63 -11.44
C VAL A 273 -29.78 45.39 -9.96
N VAL A 274 -29.97 46.41 -9.15
CA VAL A 274 -29.80 46.32 -7.69
C VAL A 274 -31.12 45.87 -7.06
N VAL A 275 -31.07 44.73 -6.37
CA VAL A 275 -32.21 44.16 -5.64
C VAL A 275 -31.90 44.04 -4.15
N GLN A 276 -32.93 43.91 -3.31
CA GLN A 276 -32.76 43.68 -1.87
C GLN A 276 -32.87 42.19 -1.60
N GLU A 277 -31.73 41.54 -1.32
CA GLU A 277 -31.66 40.08 -1.08
C GLU A 277 -30.88 39.75 0.21
N PRO A 278 -31.23 38.66 0.92
CA PRO A 278 -30.41 38.17 2.02
C PRO A 278 -28.97 37.89 1.56
N GLY A 279 -27.99 38.46 2.26
CA GLY A 279 -26.59 38.36 1.88
C GLY A 279 -26.10 39.46 0.94
N GLY A 280 -26.92 40.49 0.64
CA GLY A 280 -26.44 41.64 -0.11
C GLY A 280 -25.20 42.26 0.52
N GLY A 281 -24.17 42.52 -0.31
CA GLY A 281 -22.87 43.04 0.11
C GLY A 281 -21.74 41.99 0.25
N VAL A 282 -22.03 40.71 0.28
CA VAL A 282 -20.98 39.66 0.44
C VAL A 282 -20.01 39.55 -0.75
N CYS A 283 -20.38 40.09 -1.92
CA CYS A 283 -19.46 40.20 -3.07
C CYS A 283 -18.21 41.05 -2.70
N GLN A 284 -18.36 42.00 -1.76
CA GLN A 284 -17.19 42.73 -1.29
C GLN A 284 -16.20 41.83 -0.56
N VAL A 285 -16.67 40.82 0.20
CA VAL A 285 -15.79 39.86 0.91
C VAL A 285 -15.02 39.06 -0.09
N SER A 286 -15.71 38.47 -1.10
CA SER A 286 -15.04 37.66 -2.14
C SER A 286 -14.07 38.47 -3.01
N SER A 287 -14.33 39.77 -3.22
CA SER A 287 -13.43 40.63 -3.99
C SER A 287 -12.25 41.13 -3.15
N THR A 288 -12.39 41.15 -1.82
CA THR A 288 -11.32 41.56 -0.90
C THR A 288 -10.37 40.42 -0.59
N LEU A 289 -10.85 39.18 -0.63
CA LEU A 289 -10.08 37.96 -0.44
C LEU A 289 -9.11 37.72 -1.59
#